data_fd675ec8cbfd208ae38412851b725c20
#
_entry.id   fd675ec8cbfd208ae38412851b725c20
#
_cell.length_a   1.000
_cell.length_b   1.000
_cell.length_c   1.000
_cell.angle_alpha   90.00
_cell.angle_beta   90.00
_cell.angle_gamma   90.00
#
_symmetry.space_group_name_H-M   'P 1'
#
loop_
_entity.id
_entity.type
_entity.pdbx_description
1 polymer ?
#
loop_
_entity_poly.entity_id
_entity_poly.type
_entity_poly.pdbx_seq_one_letter_code
_entity_poly.pdbx_strand_id
1 'polypeptide(L)'
;KPLENGRFSNIAYLDCTAENGFIPPLPEQNVDIIYLCSPNNPTGTAMNKEQLRQWVDWANEHGSVILFDAAYEAFITESDIPHSIFELDGAKKCAIEFRSFSKTAGFTGVRCAYTIIPRELSRGGVSLNALWARRQATRFNGVSYITQRAAEAVYSDEGMRQIKENINCYLGNAKKITDGLESINIRCFGGRNSPYIWFEVPNGLTSWQMFDRLL
;
A
#
# COMPACT_ATOMS: atom_id res chain seq x y z
N LYS A 1 15.05 19.47 5.43
CA LYS A 1 14.76 20.88 5.07
C LYS A 1 14.18 20.89 3.66
N PRO A 2 13.12 21.66 3.37
CA PRO A 2 12.65 21.85 2.00
C PRO A 2 13.76 22.53 1.18
N LEU A 3 13.94 22.06 -0.04
CA LEU A 3 14.81 22.70 -1.04
C LEU A 3 14.11 23.89 -1.70
N GLU A 4 14.87 24.68 -2.47
CA GLU A 4 14.43 25.88 -3.18
C GLU A 4 13.20 25.67 -4.09
N ASN A 5 12.90 24.42 -4.51
CA ASN A 5 11.75 24.06 -5.34
C ASN A 5 10.64 23.28 -4.61
N GLY A 6 10.56 23.37 -3.28
CA GLY A 6 9.57 22.62 -2.49
C GLY A 6 9.84 21.11 -2.38
N ARG A 7 10.97 20.62 -2.90
CA ARG A 7 11.42 19.23 -2.74
C ARG A 7 12.38 19.11 -1.55
N PHE A 8 12.41 17.96 -0.91
CA PHE A 8 13.35 17.67 0.17
C PHE A 8 14.67 17.15 -0.39
N SER A 9 15.81 17.63 0.15
CA SER A 9 17.15 17.30 -0.36
C SER A 9 17.55 15.82 -0.24
N ASN A 10 16.91 15.10 0.67
CA ASN A 10 17.25 13.70 0.97
C ASN A 10 16.15 12.73 0.50
N ILE A 11 15.34 13.14 -0.48
CA ILE A 11 14.26 12.31 -1.04
C ILE A 11 14.47 12.21 -2.55
N ALA A 12 14.64 10.97 -3.02
CA ALA A 12 14.52 10.62 -4.43
C ALA A 12 13.06 10.32 -4.74
N TYR A 13 12.51 11.01 -5.73
CA TYR A 13 11.15 10.78 -6.20
C TYR A 13 11.19 9.90 -7.45
N LEU A 14 10.41 8.83 -7.41
CA LEU A 14 10.26 7.89 -8.52
C LEU A 14 8.88 8.13 -9.15
N ASP A 15 8.87 8.56 -10.38
CA ASP A 15 7.63 8.97 -11.04
C ASP A 15 6.75 7.76 -11.37
N CYS A 16 5.50 7.84 -10.92
CA CYS A 16 4.45 6.89 -11.25
C CYS A 16 3.52 7.58 -12.27
N THR A 17 3.61 7.18 -13.53
CA THR A 17 2.90 7.79 -14.65
C THR A 17 2.01 6.77 -15.37
N ALA A 18 1.13 7.25 -16.25
CA ALA A 18 0.28 6.39 -17.05
C ALA A 18 1.10 5.47 -18.00
N GLU A 19 2.29 5.94 -18.44
CA GLU A 19 3.17 5.22 -19.34
C GLU A 19 3.82 4.01 -18.69
N ASN A 20 4.14 4.11 -17.38
CA ASN A 20 4.69 2.99 -16.60
C ASN A 20 3.62 2.23 -15.79
N GLY A 21 2.32 2.49 -16.09
CA GLY A 21 1.21 1.87 -15.37
C GLY A 21 1.14 2.22 -13.88
N PHE A 22 1.70 3.36 -13.49
CA PHE A 22 1.85 3.82 -12.11
C PHE A 22 2.68 2.89 -11.22
N ILE A 23 3.56 2.08 -11.81
CA ILE A 23 4.55 1.27 -11.09
C ILE A 23 5.88 2.01 -11.15
N PRO A 24 6.48 2.38 -10.00
CA PRO A 24 7.72 3.15 -9.99
C PRO A 24 8.89 2.31 -10.51
N PRO A 25 9.83 2.93 -11.25
CA PRO A 25 11.09 2.27 -11.61
C PRO A 25 11.99 2.10 -10.39
N LEU A 26 12.97 1.21 -10.48
CA LEU A 26 14.00 1.08 -9.45
C LEU A 26 14.84 2.37 -9.36
N PRO A 27 15.35 2.73 -8.17
CA PRO A 27 16.20 3.91 -8.01
C PRO A 27 17.52 3.78 -8.78
N GLU A 28 17.97 4.88 -9.39
CA GLU A 28 19.30 4.96 -10.02
C GLU A 28 20.44 5.19 -9.03
N GLN A 29 20.12 5.61 -7.83
CA GLN A 29 21.07 5.91 -6.75
C GLN A 29 20.78 5.09 -5.51
N ASN A 30 21.79 4.85 -4.68
CA ASN A 30 21.61 4.19 -3.40
C ASN A 30 20.72 5.03 -2.48
N VAL A 31 19.76 4.37 -1.85
CA VAL A 31 18.85 4.95 -0.85
C VAL A 31 18.79 4.05 0.38
N ASP A 32 18.67 4.63 1.56
CA ASP A 32 18.58 3.84 2.80
C ASP A 32 17.19 3.25 3.02
N ILE A 33 16.16 4.01 2.60
CA ILE A 33 14.74 3.65 2.82
C ILE A 33 13.98 3.80 1.51
N ILE A 34 13.15 2.80 1.22
CA ILE A 34 12.22 2.77 0.09
C ILE A 34 10.81 2.72 0.66
N TYR A 35 9.92 3.61 0.21
CA TYR A 35 8.49 3.55 0.56
C TYR A 35 7.69 3.07 -0.63
N LEU A 36 6.99 1.93 -0.47
CA LEU A 36 6.11 1.35 -1.48
C LEU A 36 4.72 1.17 -0.88
N CYS A 37 3.69 1.45 -1.69
CA CYS A 37 2.30 1.18 -1.36
C CYS A 37 1.67 0.30 -2.45
N SER A 38 1.27 -0.92 -2.08
CA SER A 38 0.63 -1.85 -3.01
C SER A 38 -0.40 -2.73 -2.27
N PRO A 39 -1.67 -2.68 -2.71
CA PRO A 39 -2.27 -1.79 -3.71
C PRO A 39 -2.16 -0.30 -3.36
N ASN A 40 -1.97 0.54 -4.38
CA ASN A 40 -1.62 1.94 -4.19
C ASN A 40 -2.85 2.85 -3.97
N ASN A 41 -2.72 3.79 -3.06
CA ASN A 41 -3.58 4.95 -2.94
C ASN A 41 -2.77 6.17 -3.43
N PRO A 42 -3.17 6.92 -4.48
CA PRO A 42 -4.54 6.99 -5.03
C PRO A 42 -4.79 6.20 -6.32
N THR A 43 -3.77 5.65 -6.98
CA THR A 43 -3.88 5.13 -8.35
C THR A 43 -4.67 3.82 -8.47
N GLY A 44 -4.80 3.09 -7.35
CA GLY A 44 -5.47 1.79 -7.32
C GLY A 44 -4.69 0.66 -7.97
N THR A 45 -3.47 0.92 -8.46
CA THR A 45 -2.61 -0.09 -9.08
C THR A 45 -1.94 -0.97 -8.03
N ALA A 46 -1.63 -2.20 -8.39
CA ALA A 46 -0.95 -3.14 -7.51
C ALA A 46 0.23 -3.78 -8.25
N MET A 47 1.33 -4.01 -7.54
CA MET A 47 2.51 -4.67 -8.08
C MET A 47 2.33 -6.18 -8.04
N ASN A 48 2.62 -6.84 -9.16
CA ASN A 48 2.64 -8.29 -9.21
C ASN A 48 3.90 -8.87 -8.54
N LYS A 49 3.95 -10.20 -8.45
CA LYS A 49 5.04 -10.91 -7.77
C LYS A 49 6.40 -10.62 -8.37
N GLU A 50 6.50 -10.52 -9.71
CA GLU A 50 7.76 -10.24 -10.40
C GLU A 50 8.25 -8.81 -10.14
N GLN A 51 7.35 -7.84 -10.21
CA GLN A 51 7.66 -6.44 -9.93
C GLN A 51 8.14 -6.25 -8.48
N LEU A 52 7.44 -6.85 -7.50
CA LEU A 52 7.88 -6.79 -6.10
C LEU A 52 9.19 -7.52 -5.85
N ARG A 53 9.48 -8.60 -6.59
CA ARG A 53 10.77 -9.31 -6.49
C ARG A 53 11.93 -8.40 -6.84
N GLN A 54 11.84 -7.63 -7.92
CA GLN A 54 12.88 -6.68 -8.31
C GLN A 54 13.21 -5.70 -7.17
N TRP A 55 12.20 -5.23 -6.45
CA TRP A 55 12.39 -4.35 -5.29
C TRP A 55 13.09 -5.05 -4.13
N VAL A 56 12.69 -6.28 -3.82
CA VAL A 56 13.30 -7.08 -2.75
C VAL A 56 14.75 -7.40 -3.06
N ASP A 57 15.05 -7.79 -4.29
CA ASP A 57 16.40 -8.12 -4.73
C ASP A 57 17.28 -6.86 -4.68
N TRP A 58 16.79 -5.75 -5.25
CA TRP A 58 17.49 -4.46 -5.22
C TRP A 58 17.77 -4.00 -3.79
N ALA A 59 16.79 -4.08 -2.89
CA ALA A 59 16.95 -3.65 -1.50
C ALA A 59 17.96 -4.52 -0.73
N ASN A 60 18.01 -5.82 -1.00
CA ASN A 60 18.99 -6.70 -0.39
C ASN A 60 20.40 -6.41 -0.92
N GLU A 61 20.58 -6.16 -2.20
CA GLU A 61 21.86 -5.82 -2.83
C GLU A 61 22.43 -4.51 -2.29
N HIS A 62 21.58 -3.50 -2.12
CA HIS A 62 22.00 -2.15 -1.71
C HIS A 62 21.91 -1.90 -0.19
N GLY A 63 21.45 -2.88 0.58
CA GLY A 63 21.29 -2.75 2.04
C GLY A 63 20.14 -1.81 2.46
N SER A 64 19.21 -1.53 1.58
CA SER A 64 18.05 -0.66 1.84
C SER A 64 16.98 -1.35 2.67
N VAL A 65 16.09 -0.56 3.28
CA VAL A 65 14.89 -1.06 3.98
C VAL A 65 13.65 -0.61 3.24
N ILE A 66 12.82 -1.57 2.84
CA ILE A 66 11.51 -1.31 2.25
C ILE A 66 10.48 -1.10 3.37
N LEU A 67 9.80 0.03 3.34
CA LEU A 67 8.58 0.29 4.09
C LEU A 67 7.39 -0.02 3.18
N PHE A 68 6.79 -1.19 3.37
CA PHE A 68 5.73 -1.70 2.50
C PHE A 68 4.36 -1.44 3.11
N ASP A 69 3.60 -0.54 2.52
CA ASP A 69 2.23 -0.21 2.92
C ASP A 69 1.24 -1.13 2.21
N ALA A 70 0.71 -2.10 2.95
CA ALA A 70 -0.26 -3.09 2.49
C ALA A 70 -1.68 -2.82 3.05
N ALA A 71 -2.04 -1.55 3.28
CA ALA A 71 -3.33 -1.20 3.89
C ALA A 71 -4.55 -1.65 3.06
N TYR A 72 -4.38 -1.91 1.77
CA TYR A 72 -5.45 -2.34 0.85
C TYR A 72 -5.34 -3.81 0.41
N GLU A 73 -4.48 -4.61 1.03
CA GLU A 73 -4.23 -6.00 0.63
C GLU A 73 -5.49 -6.88 0.60
N ALA A 74 -6.46 -6.60 1.47
CA ALA A 74 -7.71 -7.35 1.53
C ALA A 74 -8.59 -7.21 0.25
N PHE A 75 -8.31 -6.20 -0.58
CA PHE A 75 -8.99 -5.98 -1.86
C PHE A 75 -8.35 -6.74 -3.03
N ILE A 76 -7.20 -7.39 -2.83
CA ILE A 76 -6.51 -8.14 -3.88
C ILE A 76 -7.36 -9.35 -4.27
N THR A 77 -7.61 -9.50 -5.57
CA THR A 77 -8.40 -10.61 -6.14
C THR A 77 -7.61 -11.43 -7.16
N GLU A 78 -6.55 -10.88 -7.73
CA GLU A 78 -5.72 -11.52 -8.74
C GLU A 78 -4.61 -12.34 -8.07
N SER A 79 -4.43 -13.58 -8.51
CA SER A 79 -3.55 -14.56 -7.85
C SER A 79 -2.06 -14.30 -8.01
N ASP A 80 -1.67 -13.48 -8.98
CA ASP A 80 -0.28 -13.08 -9.23
C ASP A 80 0.16 -11.86 -8.42
N ILE A 81 -0.77 -11.24 -7.67
CA ILE A 81 -0.50 -10.11 -6.79
C ILE A 81 -0.37 -10.60 -5.34
N PRO A 82 0.82 -10.48 -4.72
CA PRO A 82 1.01 -10.92 -3.34
C PRO A 82 0.19 -10.10 -2.35
N HIS A 83 -0.42 -10.76 -1.37
CA HIS A 83 -1.07 -10.11 -0.23
C HIS A 83 -0.05 -9.59 0.79
N SER A 84 1.17 -10.11 0.74
CA SER A 84 2.27 -9.72 1.64
C SER A 84 3.59 -9.70 0.89
N ILE A 85 4.43 -8.71 1.18
CA ILE A 85 5.81 -8.71 0.65
C ILE A 85 6.59 -9.92 1.15
N PHE A 86 6.20 -10.52 2.28
CA PHE A 86 6.85 -11.70 2.85
C PHE A 86 6.53 -13.02 2.13
N GLU A 87 5.68 -13.00 1.11
CA GLU A 87 5.54 -14.11 0.16
C GLU A 87 6.77 -14.24 -0.77
N LEU A 88 7.64 -13.23 -0.77
CA LEU A 88 8.85 -13.19 -1.57
C LEU A 88 10.07 -13.59 -0.74
N ASP A 89 10.87 -14.52 -1.27
CA ASP A 89 12.12 -14.91 -0.65
C ASP A 89 13.05 -13.70 -0.53
N GLY A 90 13.73 -13.57 0.62
CA GLY A 90 14.63 -12.45 0.90
C GLY A 90 13.94 -11.23 1.54
N ALA A 91 12.62 -11.07 1.43
CA ALA A 91 11.92 -9.90 1.96
C ALA A 91 12.07 -9.72 3.48
N LYS A 92 12.16 -10.82 4.25
CA LYS A 92 12.38 -10.75 5.70
C LYS A 92 13.70 -10.09 6.10
N LYS A 93 14.66 -9.97 5.18
CA LYS A 93 15.96 -9.33 5.43
C LYS A 93 15.96 -7.84 5.09
N CYS A 94 14.94 -7.35 4.35
CA CYS A 94 14.94 -5.99 3.86
C CYS A 94 13.60 -5.24 3.99
N ALA A 95 12.51 -5.86 4.48
CA ALA A 95 11.21 -5.21 4.49
C ALA A 95 10.57 -5.11 5.89
N ILE A 96 9.82 -4.02 6.08
CA ILE A 96 8.87 -3.78 7.16
C ILE A 96 7.50 -3.63 6.49
N GLU A 97 6.49 -4.36 6.96
CA GLU A 97 5.15 -4.31 6.39
C GLU A 97 4.16 -3.64 7.35
N PHE A 98 3.31 -2.78 6.80
CA PHE A 98 2.25 -2.11 7.53
C PHE A 98 0.89 -2.63 7.09
N ARG A 99 0.05 -2.98 8.06
CA ARG A 99 -1.31 -3.47 7.88
C ARG A 99 -2.31 -2.60 8.62
N SER A 100 -3.50 -2.44 8.05
CA SER A 100 -4.53 -1.59 8.64
C SER A 100 -5.90 -2.24 8.61
N PHE A 101 -6.58 -2.27 9.75
CA PHE A 101 -7.99 -2.66 9.84
C PHE A 101 -8.94 -1.59 9.31
N SER A 102 -8.44 -0.37 9.07
CA SER A 102 -9.26 0.74 8.58
C SER A 102 -9.99 0.41 7.28
N LYS A 103 -9.31 -0.30 6.37
CA LYS A 103 -9.84 -0.65 5.04
C LYS A 103 -10.40 -2.07 5.00
N THR A 104 -9.72 -3.00 5.67
CA THR A 104 -10.14 -4.40 5.74
C THR A 104 -11.46 -4.56 6.46
N ALA A 105 -11.65 -3.91 7.62
CA ALA A 105 -12.78 -4.13 8.51
C ALA A 105 -13.56 -2.86 8.87
N GLY A 106 -13.35 -1.76 8.17
CA GLY A 106 -14.05 -0.50 8.44
C GLY A 106 -13.62 0.21 9.73
N PHE A 107 -12.45 -0.11 10.29
CA PHE A 107 -11.97 0.44 11.57
C PHE A 107 -11.38 1.85 11.47
N THR A 108 -11.76 2.63 10.47
CA THR A 108 -11.22 3.99 10.27
C THR A 108 -11.39 4.86 11.52
N GLY A 109 -12.55 4.81 12.18
CA GLY A 109 -12.83 5.53 13.43
C GLY A 109 -12.30 4.83 14.69
N VAL A 110 -12.07 3.51 14.63
CA VAL A 110 -11.61 2.69 15.76
C VAL A 110 -10.10 2.79 15.97
N ARG A 111 -9.34 3.10 14.91
CA ARG A 111 -7.88 3.30 14.92
C ARG A 111 -7.09 2.04 15.27
N CYS A 112 -7.09 1.05 14.39
CA CYS A 112 -6.33 -0.18 14.58
C CYS A 112 -5.46 -0.50 13.36
N ALA A 113 -4.17 -0.73 13.60
CA ALA A 113 -3.18 -1.13 12.62
C ALA A 113 -2.09 -1.94 13.29
N TYR A 114 -1.29 -2.66 12.52
CA TYR A 114 -0.11 -3.36 13.03
C TYR A 114 1.05 -3.30 12.05
N THR A 115 2.25 -3.47 12.58
CA THR A 115 3.50 -3.44 11.84
C THR A 115 4.22 -4.77 12.01
N ILE A 116 4.67 -5.35 10.91
CA ILE A 116 5.43 -6.60 10.90
C ILE A 116 6.89 -6.26 10.64
N ILE A 117 7.75 -6.52 11.62
CA ILE A 117 9.20 -6.36 11.51
C ILE A 117 9.85 -7.71 11.77
N PRO A 118 10.38 -8.39 10.75
CA PRO A 118 11.02 -9.69 10.91
C PRO A 118 12.23 -9.62 11.84
N ARG A 119 12.50 -10.73 12.55
CA ARG A 119 13.69 -10.83 13.43
C ARG A 119 14.99 -10.85 12.64
N GLU A 120 14.93 -11.29 11.39
CA GLU A 120 16.04 -11.34 10.45
C GLU A 120 16.49 -9.96 9.98
N LEU A 121 15.62 -8.94 10.12
CA LEU A 121 15.92 -7.59 9.65
C LEU A 121 16.87 -6.87 10.61
N SER A 122 18.09 -6.63 10.16
CA SER A 122 19.12 -5.89 10.90
C SER A 122 19.84 -4.90 9.99
N ARG A 123 20.36 -3.82 10.54
CA ARG A 123 21.22 -2.85 9.86
C ARG A 123 22.32 -2.41 10.79
N GLY A 124 23.58 -2.37 10.28
CA GLY A 124 24.74 -2.00 11.11
C GLY A 124 24.92 -2.89 12.34
N GLY A 125 24.56 -4.18 12.27
CA GLY A 125 24.62 -5.11 13.41
C GLY A 125 23.49 -4.95 14.44
N VAL A 126 22.51 -4.06 14.19
CA VAL A 126 21.40 -3.78 15.12
C VAL A 126 20.11 -4.38 14.60
N SER A 127 19.39 -5.13 15.44
CA SER A 127 18.07 -5.69 15.11
C SER A 127 17.01 -4.59 15.10
N LEU A 128 16.35 -4.37 13.95
CA LEU A 128 15.26 -3.41 13.86
C LEU A 128 14.01 -3.92 14.61
N ASN A 129 13.79 -5.23 14.67
CA ASN A 129 12.73 -5.83 15.46
C ASN A 129 12.89 -5.50 16.97
N ALA A 130 14.10 -5.64 17.52
CA ALA A 130 14.37 -5.34 18.93
C ALA A 130 14.20 -3.83 19.22
N LEU A 131 14.66 -2.96 18.33
CA LEU A 131 14.46 -1.51 18.45
C LEU A 131 12.99 -1.13 18.44
N TRP A 132 12.21 -1.73 17.52
CA TRP A 132 10.78 -1.48 17.43
C TRP A 132 10.04 -1.99 18.68
N ALA A 133 10.33 -3.20 19.15
CA ALA A 133 9.73 -3.76 20.36
C ALA A 133 9.96 -2.85 21.57
N ARG A 134 11.21 -2.34 21.74
CA ARG A 134 11.52 -1.37 22.80
C ARG A 134 10.72 -0.07 22.64
N ARG A 135 10.68 0.49 21.43
CA ARG A 135 9.92 1.71 21.16
C ARG A 135 8.43 1.51 21.47
N GLN A 136 7.85 0.40 21.02
CA GLN A 136 6.45 0.09 21.22
C GLN A 136 6.12 -0.02 22.73
N ALA A 137 6.93 -0.76 23.48
CA ALA A 137 6.74 -0.96 24.92
C ALA A 137 6.94 0.32 25.76
N THR A 138 7.69 1.31 25.26
CA THR A 138 8.01 2.52 26.05
C THR A 138 7.21 3.75 25.62
N ARG A 139 6.67 3.78 24.39
CA ARG A 139 6.03 4.98 23.81
C ARG A 139 4.53 4.86 23.62
N PHE A 140 4.03 3.66 23.34
CA PHE A 140 2.65 3.50 22.92
C PHE A 140 1.90 2.36 23.64
N ASN A 141 2.52 1.19 23.84
CA ASN A 141 1.95 -0.04 24.44
C ASN A 141 0.82 -0.72 23.63
N GLY A 142 0.39 -0.14 22.55
CA GLY A 142 -0.66 -0.69 21.68
C GLY A 142 -2.01 0.05 21.79
N VAL A 143 -2.95 -0.37 20.97
CA VAL A 143 -4.33 0.14 21.00
C VAL A 143 -5.10 -0.39 22.21
N SER A 144 -6.25 0.18 22.53
CA SER A 144 -7.06 -0.25 23.68
C SER A 144 -7.40 -1.75 23.59
N TYR A 145 -7.56 -2.41 24.74
CA TYR A 145 -7.91 -3.83 24.79
C TYR A 145 -9.22 -4.16 24.06
N ILE A 146 -10.22 -3.27 24.16
CA ILE A 146 -11.50 -3.43 23.45
C ILE A 146 -11.28 -3.43 21.95
N THR A 147 -10.44 -2.52 21.43
CA THR A 147 -10.06 -2.47 20.02
C THR A 147 -9.32 -3.74 19.59
N GLN A 148 -8.41 -4.26 20.44
CA GLN A 148 -7.70 -5.51 20.14
C GLN A 148 -8.67 -6.70 20.05
N ARG A 149 -9.63 -6.80 20.97
CA ARG A 149 -10.66 -7.86 20.93
C ARG A 149 -11.56 -7.75 19.69
N ALA A 150 -11.93 -6.53 19.31
CA ALA A 150 -12.65 -6.30 18.06
C ALA A 150 -11.81 -6.71 16.83
N ALA A 151 -10.51 -6.40 16.80
CA ALA A 151 -9.61 -6.80 15.73
C ALA A 151 -9.43 -8.34 15.67
N GLU A 152 -9.40 -9.02 16.82
CA GLU A 152 -9.37 -10.48 16.87
C GLU A 152 -10.65 -11.09 16.27
N ALA A 153 -11.82 -10.52 16.58
CA ALA A 153 -13.10 -10.98 16.04
C ALA A 153 -13.20 -10.87 14.52
N VAL A 154 -12.42 -9.97 13.89
CA VAL A 154 -12.30 -9.85 12.43
C VAL A 154 -11.87 -11.17 11.78
N TYR A 155 -11.02 -11.95 12.45
CA TYR A 155 -10.50 -13.22 11.93
C TYR A 155 -11.35 -14.46 12.29
N SER A 156 -12.51 -14.27 12.93
CA SER A 156 -13.50 -15.35 13.05
C SER A 156 -14.14 -15.65 11.69
N ASP A 157 -14.73 -16.84 11.54
CA ASP A 157 -15.41 -17.22 10.30
C ASP A 157 -16.50 -16.22 9.91
N GLU A 158 -17.26 -15.72 10.88
CA GLU A 158 -18.29 -14.71 10.66
C GLU A 158 -17.68 -13.35 10.31
N GLY A 159 -16.61 -12.93 10.97
CA GLY A 159 -15.88 -11.70 10.65
C GLY A 159 -15.34 -11.72 9.23
N MET A 160 -14.68 -12.80 8.84
CA MET A 160 -14.16 -12.98 7.47
C MET A 160 -15.26 -13.01 6.41
N ARG A 161 -16.42 -13.64 6.72
CA ARG A 161 -17.58 -13.61 5.83
C ARG A 161 -18.09 -12.18 5.58
N GLN A 162 -18.27 -11.41 6.66
CA GLN A 162 -18.74 -10.01 6.58
C GLN A 162 -17.74 -9.12 5.83
N ILE A 163 -16.45 -9.30 6.08
CA ILE A 163 -15.38 -8.57 5.37
C ILE A 163 -15.47 -8.84 3.86
N LYS A 164 -15.56 -10.10 3.47
CA LYS A 164 -15.67 -10.50 2.06
C LYS A 164 -16.89 -9.88 1.38
N GLU A 165 -18.02 -9.84 2.06
CA GLU A 165 -19.24 -9.20 1.54
C GLU A 165 -19.05 -7.69 1.33
N ASN A 166 -18.44 -7.00 2.32
CA ASN A 166 -18.15 -5.57 2.21
C ASN A 166 -17.14 -5.28 1.09
N ILE A 167 -16.05 -6.03 1.00
CA ILE A 167 -15.05 -5.88 -0.07
C ILE A 167 -15.69 -6.10 -1.44
N ASN A 168 -16.51 -7.15 -1.59
CA ASN A 168 -17.22 -7.42 -2.84
C ASN A 168 -18.17 -6.27 -3.24
N CYS A 169 -18.80 -5.61 -2.26
CA CYS A 169 -19.62 -4.42 -2.51
C CYS A 169 -18.76 -3.27 -3.07
N TYR A 170 -17.60 -2.97 -2.45
CA TYR A 170 -16.70 -1.92 -2.92
C TYR A 170 -16.15 -2.23 -4.32
N LEU A 171 -15.69 -3.46 -4.55
CA LEU A 171 -15.18 -3.88 -5.86
C LEU A 171 -16.27 -3.89 -6.92
N GLY A 172 -17.49 -4.28 -6.57
CA GLY A 172 -18.65 -4.20 -7.45
C GLY A 172 -18.99 -2.75 -7.84
N ASN A 173 -18.86 -1.81 -6.92
CA ASN A 173 -19.03 -0.38 -7.21
C ASN A 173 -17.88 0.14 -8.10
N ALA A 174 -16.63 -0.23 -7.80
CA ALA A 174 -15.48 0.13 -8.61
C ALA A 174 -15.65 -0.38 -10.05
N LYS A 175 -16.08 -1.64 -10.22
CA LYS A 175 -16.36 -2.19 -11.55
C LYS A 175 -17.42 -1.41 -12.31
N LYS A 176 -18.55 -1.07 -11.68
CA LYS A 176 -19.61 -0.28 -12.32
C LYS A 176 -19.12 1.08 -12.81
N ILE A 177 -18.29 1.75 -11.99
CA ILE A 177 -17.71 3.05 -12.35
C ILE A 177 -16.74 2.88 -13.51
N THR A 178 -15.86 1.90 -13.44
CA THR A 178 -14.87 1.63 -14.51
C THR A 178 -15.58 1.28 -15.83
N ASP A 179 -16.55 0.34 -15.81
CA ASP A 179 -17.33 -0.03 -17.00
C ASP A 179 -18.04 1.20 -17.61
N GLY A 180 -18.59 2.08 -16.76
CA GLY A 180 -19.22 3.32 -17.20
C GLY A 180 -18.26 4.31 -17.86
N LEU A 181 -17.08 4.53 -17.29
CA LEU A 181 -16.06 5.41 -17.84
C LEU A 181 -15.47 4.84 -19.14
N GLU A 182 -15.18 3.56 -19.18
CA GLU A 182 -14.67 2.88 -20.38
C GLU A 182 -15.69 2.89 -21.53
N SER A 183 -16.99 2.80 -21.23
CA SER A 183 -18.07 2.85 -22.25
C SER A 183 -18.11 4.18 -23.02
N ILE A 184 -17.54 5.23 -22.45
CA ILE A 184 -17.38 6.55 -23.10
C ILE A 184 -15.92 6.85 -23.46
N ASN A 185 -15.08 5.81 -23.57
CA ASN A 185 -13.66 5.87 -23.96
C ASN A 185 -12.77 6.69 -23.01
N ILE A 186 -13.08 6.73 -21.71
CA ILE A 186 -12.19 7.27 -20.69
C ILE A 186 -11.27 6.15 -20.19
N ARG A 187 -9.95 6.36 -20.32
CA ARG A 187 -8.94 5.42 -19.84
C ARG A 187 -8.91 5.39 -18.30
N CYS A 188 -8.97 4.19 -17.73
CA CYS A 188 -8.97 3.97 -16.30
C CYS A 188 -7.82 3.07 -15.84
N PHE A 189 -7.42 3.24 -14.58
CA PHE A 189 -6.44 2.43 -13.86
C PHE A 189 -6.98 2.08 -12.48
N GLY A 190 -6.52 0.97 -11.89
CA GLY A 190 -7.03 0.50 -10.60
C GLY A 190 -8.40 -0.15 -10.68
N GLY A 191 -9.16 -0.12 -9.59
CA GLY A 191 -10.53 -0.64 -9.50
C GLY A 191 -10.67 -2.18 -9.47
N ARG A 192 -9.56 -2.94 -9.55
CA ARG A 192 -9.56 -4.42 -9.53
C ARG A 192 -9.07 -5.00 -8.21
N ASN A 193 -7.94 -4.48 -7.72
CA ASN A 193 -7.29 -4.91 -6.48
C ASN A 193 -7.32 -3.81 -5.41
N SER A 194 -8.17 -2.82 -5.60
CA SER A 194 -8.42 -1.72 -4.68
C SER A 194 -9.76 -1.06 -5.00
N PRO A 195 -10.34 -0.30 -4.07
CA PRO A 195 -11.55 0.46 -4.35
C PRO A 195 -11.29 1.73 -5.17
N TYR A 196 -10.03 2.08 -5.46
CA TYR A 196 -9.67 3.30 -6.16
C TYR A 196 -9.67 3.12 -7.66
N ILE A 197 -10.21 4.12 -8.36
CA ILE A 197 -10.18 4.25 -9.79
C ILE A 197 -9.47 5.55 -10.12
N TRP A 198 -8.40 5.46 -10.87
CA TRP A 198 -7.65 6.59 -11.40
C TRP A 198 -7.96 6.70 -12.89
N PHE A 199 -8.49 7.82 -13.33
CA PHE A 199 -8.88 7.98 -14.73
C PHE A 199 -8.23 9.20 -15.39
N GLU A 200 -8.04 9.12 -16.69
CA GLU A 200 -7.53 10.21 -17.49
C GLU A 200 -8.63 11.24 -17.74
N VAL A 201 -8.33 12.50 -17.41
CA VAL A 201 -9.30 13.59 -17.59
C VAL A 201 -9.52 13.86 -19.07
N PRO A 202 -10.75 13.81 -19.60
CA PRO A 202 -11.02 13.95 -21.01
C PRO A 202 -10.93 15.40 -21.50
N ASN A 203 -10.87 15.57 -22.82
CA ASN A 203 -11.04 16.87 -23.52
C ASN A 203 -10.03 17.94 -23.13
N GLY A 204 -8.80 17.56 -22.74
CA GLY A 204 -7.73 18.50 -22.37
C GLY A 204 -8.02 19.34 -21.13
N LEU A 205 -8.99 18.94 -20.31
CA LEU A 205 -9.26 19.59 -19.03
C LEU A 205 -8.13 19.28 -18.04
N THR A 206 -7.90 20.20 -17.11
CA THR A 206 -7.11 19.89 -15.91
C THR A 206 -7.96 19.12 -14.89
N SER A 207 -7.29 18.42 -13.95
CA SER A 207 -7.99 17.71 -12.86
C SER A 207 -8.91 18.63 -12.06
N TRP A 208 -8.50 19.88 -11.79
CA TRP A 208 -9.32 20.87 -11.11
C TRP A 208 -10.55 21.28 -11.93
N GLN A 209 -10.41 21.52 -13.22
CA GLN A 209 -11.56 21.82 -14.09
C GLN A 209 -12.55 20.66 -14.17
N MET A 210 -12.05 19.41 -14.16
CA MET A 210 -12.92 18.24 -14.09
C MET A 210 -13.65 18.14 -12.76
N PHE A 211 -12.92 18.36 -11.67
CA PHE A 211 -13.51 18.39 -10.31
C PHE A 211 -14.63 19.41 -10.22
N ASP A 212 -14.42 20.65 -10.69
CA ASP A 212 -15.43 21.72 -10.68
C ASP A 212 -16.68 21.38 -11.51
N ARG A 213 -16.54 20.51 -12.54
CA ARG A 213 -17.67 20.04 -13.35
C ARG A 213 -18.46 18.90 -12.72
N LEU A 214 -17.84 18.15 -11.81
CA LEU A 214 -18.46 17.02 -11.12
C LEU A 214 -19.23 17.45 -9.87
N LEU A 215 -18.98 18.64 -9.35
CA LEU A 215 -19.72 19.29 -8.25
C LEU A 215 -20.97 19.99 -8.76
#